data_a70ec5dc8f9f356e165fc65625106c59
#
_entry.id   a70ec5dc8f9f356e165fc65625106c59
#
_cell.length_a   1.000
_cell.length_b   1.000
_cell.length_c   1.000
_cell.angle_alpha   90.00
_cell.angle_beta   90.00
_cell.angle_gamma   90.00
#
_symmetry.space_group_name_H-M   'P 1'
#
loop_
_entity.id
_entity.type
_entity.pdbx_description
1 polymer ?
#
loop_
_entity_poly.entity_id
_entity_poly.type
_entity_poly.pdbx_seq_one_letter_code
_entity_poly.pdbx_strand_id
1 'polypeptide(L)'
;MGFALLLCAMWPADAAAQLKIGGRKLNTGKLLEAGKDVAKAVTLSDKDIADLSREAVEWMDANNPIADETTEYGARLKRLTEGITEINGLPLNFKVYHVVDVNAFACGDGSIRVFSALMDLMDDDELMAIIGHEIGHVVHADVKHAMKNA
;
A
#
# COMPACT_ATOMS: atom_id res chain seq x y z
N MET A 1 -10.74 -7.19 10.42
CA MET A 1 -9.55 -8.04 10.55
C MET A 1 -9.27 -8.73 9.21
N GLY A 2 -8.69 -8.08 8.23
CA GLY A 2 -8.47 -8.72 6.93
C GLY A 2 -7.68 -7.95 5.89
N PHE A 3 -7.60 -6.64 5.97
CA PHE A 3 -7.02 -5.84 4.87
C PHE A 3 -5.48 -5.77 4.86
N ALA A 4 -4.82 -5.84 6.01
CA ALA A 4 -3.35 -5.84 6.07
C ALA A 4 -2.70 -7.14 5.53
N LEU A 5 -3.44 -8.25 5.53
CA LEU A 5 -3.01 -9.52 4.97
C LEU A 5 -3.12 -9.58 3.43
N LEU A 6 -3.93 -8.71 2.80
CA LEU A 6 -4.08 -8.69 1.34
C LEU A 6 -2.86 -8.07 0.62
N LEU A 7 -2.11 -7.19 1.27
CA LEU A 7 -0.85 -6.68 0.70
C LEU A 7 0.19 -7.80 0.45
N CYS A 8 0.18 -8.85 1.28
CA CYS A 8 1.05 -10.02 1.07
C CYS A 8 0.54 -10.98 -0.02
N ALA A 9 -0.77 -11.02 -0.28
CA ALA A 9 -1.35 -12.00 -1.22
C ALA A 9 -1.20 -11.59 -2.70
N MET A 10 -1.00 -10.31 -2.99
CA MET A 10 -0.77 -9.81 -4.37
C MET A 10 0.72 -9.69 -4.74
N TRP A 11 1.62 -10.01 -3.83
CA TRP A 11 3.06 -9.97 -4.09
C TRP A 11 3.52 -11.32 -4.65
N PRO A 12 4.04 -11.38 -5.88
CA PRO A 12 4.61 -12.62 -6.40
C PRO A 12 5.81 -13.04 -5.54
N ALA A 13 5.90 -14.31 -5.24
CA ALA A 13 6.94 -14.88 -4.38
C ALA A 13 8.38 -14.51 -4.83
N ASP A 14 8.57 -14.24 -6.12
CA ASP A 14 9.86 -13.86 -6.69
C ASP A 14 10.25 -12.39 -6.40
N ALA A 15 9.27 -11.49 -6.22
CA ALA A 15 9.54 -10.09 -5.86
C ALA A 15 9.94 -9.95 -4.37
N ALA A 16 9.35 -10.76 -3.50
CA ALA A 16 9.70 -10.81 -2.09
C ALA A 16 11.16 -11.24 -1.85
N ALA A 17 11.77 -11.97 -2.80
CA ALA A 17 13.12 -12.51 -2.65
C ALA A 17 14.25 -11.46 -2.72
N GLN A 18 13.94 -10.19 -3.05
CA GLN A 18 14.95 -9.15 -3.26
C GLN A 18 14.76 -7.86 -2.43
N LEU A 19 13.93 -7.88 -1.40
CA LEU A 19 13.76 -6.71 -0.54
C LEU A 19 15.08 -6.28 0.11
N LYS A 20 15.37 -4.97 0.04
CA LYS A 20 16.54 -4.36 0.68
C LYS A 20 16.09 -3.49 1.85
N ILE A 21 16.53 -3.77 3.05
CA ILE A 21 16.35 -2.90 4.22
C ILE A 21 17.70 -2.32 4.62
N GLY A 22 17.81 -1.01 4.68
CA GLY A 22 19.02 -0.32 5.15
C GLY A 22 20.29 -0.68 4.34
N GLY A 23 20.17 -0.89 3.02
CA GLY A 23 21.30 -1.26 2.15
C GLY A 23 21.71 -2.73 2.20
N ARG A 24 21.04 -3.58 2.98
CA ARG A 24 21.25 -5.03 3.04
C ARG A 24 20.18 -5.76 2.23
N LYS A 25 20.60 -6.65 1.33
CA LYS A 25 19.66 -7.57 0.65
C LYS A 25 19.11 -8.55 1.67
N LEU A 26 17.81 -8.49 1.94
CA LEU A 26 17.12 -9.52 2.71
C LEU A 26 16.80 -10.69 1.80
N ASN A 27 17.38 -11.84 2.10
CA ASN A 27 17.02 -13.08 1.43
C ASN A 27 15.82 -13.68 2.16
N THR A 28 14.63 -13.47 1.61
CA THR A 28 13.36 -13.94 2.18
C THR A 28 13.31 -15.47 2.32
N GLY A 29 14.04 -16.23 1.50
CA GLY A 29 14.20 -17.67 1.68
C GLY A 29 14.87 -18.03 3.01
N LYS A 30 15.84 -17.24 3.46
CA LYS A 30 16.46 -17.39 4.78
C LYS A 30 15.60 -16.90 5.93
N LEU A 31 14.68 -15.95 5.68
CA LEU A 31 13.71 -15.50 6.69
C LEU A 31 12.69 -16.61 7.02
N LEU A 32 12.25 -17.37 6.02
CA LEU A 32 11.36 -18.51 6.22
C LEU A 32 12.04 -19.68 6.95
N GLU A 33 13.33 -19.91 6.72
CA GLU A 33 14.11 -20.92 7.46
C GLU A 33 14.48 -20.44 8.88
N ALA A 34 14.73 -19.15 9.08
CA ALA A 34 15.01 -18.55 10.38
C ALA A 34 13.79 -18.46 11.30
N GLY A 35 12.59 -18.78 10.82
CA GLY A 35 11.34 -18.77 11.61
C GLY A 35 11.29 -19.75 12.77
N LYS A 36 12.37 -20.52 13.02
CA LYS A 36 12.52 -21.40 14.19
C LYS A 36 13.46 -20.83 15.28
N ASP A 37 14.25 -19.77 14.98
CA ASP A 37 15.25 -19.24 15.92
C ASP A 37 15.15 -17.72 16.15
N VAL A 38 14.15 -17.02 15.63
CA VAL A 38 14.03 -15.56 15.78
C VAL A 38 13.11 -15.17 16.94
N ALA A 39 13.54 -15.46 18.14
CA ALA A 39 13.11 -14.73 19.34
C ALA A 39 13.83 -13.39 19.52
N LYS A 40 14.48 -12.86 18.48
CA LYS A 40 14.95 -11.47 18.40
C LYS A 40 14.07 -10.78 17.36
N ALA A 41 12.98 -10.19 17.83
CA ALA A 41 12.19 -9.24 17.07
C ALA A 41 13.14 -8.22 16.43
N VAL A 42 13.29 -8.27 15.11
CA VAL A 42 13.84 -7.15 14.35
C VAL A 42 12.82 -6.04 14.51
N THR A 43 13.06 -5.12 15.44
CA THR A 43 12.23 -3.94 15.61
C THR A 43 12.45 -3.07 14.39
N LEU A 44 11.54 -3.18 13.41
CA LEU A 44 11.52 -2.28 12.27
C LEU A 44 11.28 -0.87 12.78
N SER A 45 12.16 0.05 12.40
CA SER A 45 11.91 1.48 12.65
C SER A 45 10.80 1.99 11.72
N ASP A 46 10.23 3.11 12.08
CA ASP A 46 9.22 3.78 11.25
C ASP A 46 9.75 4.09 9.84
N LYS A 47 11.04 4.41 9.76
CA LYS A 47 11.73 4.62 8.50
C LYS A 47 11.84 3.34 7.67
N ASP A 48 12.17 2.21 8.30
CA ASP A 48 12.26 0.92 7.59
C ASP A 48 10.91 0.52 7.01
N ILE A 49 9.82 0.77 7.73
CA ILE A 49 8.45 0.49 7.29
C ILE A 49 8.05 1.39 6.10
N ALA A 50 8.38 2.69 6.17
CA ALA A 50 8.11 3.61 5.06
C ALA A 50 8.92 3.24 3.82
N ASP A 51 10.19 2.85 3.97
CA ASP A 51 11.05 2.43 2.87
C ASP A 51 10.55 1.13 2.24
N LEU A 52 10.12 0.15 3.04
CA LEU A 52 9.50 -1.10 2.56
C LEU A 52 8.18 -0.84 1.83
N SER A 53 7.33 0.02 2.38
CA SER A 53 6.06 0.40 1.76
C SER A 53 6.30 1.06 0.40
N ARG A 54 7.31 1.93 0.30
CA ARG A 54 7.66 2.60 -0.95
C ARG A 54 8.16 1.60 -2.00
N GLU A 55 9.07 0.69 -1.65
CA GLU A 55 9.53 -0.36 -2.58
C GLU A 55 8.37 -1.22 -3.08
N ALA A 56 7.42 -1.57 -2.17
CA ALA A 56 6.24 -2.34 -2.52
C ALA A 56 5.34 -1.58 -3.50
N VAL A 57 5.08 -0.30 -3.23
CA VAL A 57 4.25 0.55 -4.10
C VAL A 57 4.91 0.77 -5.46
N GLU A 58 6.21 1.04 -5.50
CA GLU A 58 6.96 1.20 -6.76
C GLU A 58 6.87 -0.06 -7.62
N TRP A 59 6.99 -1.24 -7.01
CA TRP A 59 6.81 -2.50 -7.72
C TRP A 59 5.37 -2.66 -8.23
N MET A 60 4.36 -2.39 -7.40
CA MET A 60 2.96 -2.47 -7.79
C MET A 60 2.62 -1.48 -8.91
N ASP A 61 3.10 -0.25 -8.81
CA ASP A 61 2.91 0.79 -9.85
C ASP A 61 3.55 0.38 -11.18
N ALA A 62 4.67 -0.33 -11.16
CA ALA A 62 5.35 -0.82 -12.37
C ALA A 62 4.65 -2.05 -13.00
N ASN A 63 3.86 -2.80 -12.22
CA ASN A 63 3.24 -4.06 -12.65
C ASN A 63 1.71 -3.98 -12.82
N ASN A 64 1.10 -2.83 -12.54
CA ASN A 64 -0.32 -2.60 -12.76
C ASN A 64 -0.54 -1.43 -13.72
N PRO A 65 -1.48 -1.51 -14.67
CA PRO A 65 -1.82 -0.37 -15.53
C PRO A 65 -2.38 0.77 -14.68
N ILE A 66 -1.74 1.94 -14.75
CA ILE A 66 -2.21 3.14 -14.05
C ILE A 66 -3.14 3.92 -14.99
N ALA A 67 -4.35 4.20 -14.52
CA ALA A 67 -5.25 5.15 -15.16
C ALA A 67 -4.86 6.56 -14.73
N ASP A 68 -4.16 7.27 -15.61
CA ASP A 68 -3.71 8.64 -15.35
C ASP A 68 -4.85 9.68 -15.44
N GLU A 69 -4.54 10.94 -15.16
CA GLU A 69 -5.50 12.05 -15.13
C GLU A 69 -6.19 12.33 -16.49
N THR A 70 -5.70 11.78 -17.59
CA THR A 70 -6.33 11.91 -18.92
C THR A 70 -7.49 10.92 -19.11
N THR A 71 -7.56 9.91 -18.25
CA THR A 71 -8.65 8.93 -18.23
C THR A 71 -9.80 9.40 -17.34
N GLU A 72 -11.00 8.86 -17.57
CA GLU A 72 -12.17 9.15 -16.73
C GLU A 72 -11.92 8.79 -15.25
N TYR A 73 -11.29 7.63 -14.99
CA TYR A 73 -10.98 7.18 -13.63
C TYR A 73 -9.97 8.10 -12.94
N GLY A 74 -8.87 8.41 -13.60
CA GLY A 74 -7.84 9.30 -13.03
C GLY A 74 -8.35 10.72 -12.79
N ALA A 75 -9.12 11.28 -13.73
CA ALA A 75 -9.76 12.59 -13.58
C ALA A 75 -10.78 12.60 -12.44
N ARG A 76 -11.57 11.52 -12.28
CA ARG A 76 -12.53 11.37 -11.19
C ARG A 76 -11.82 11.32 -9.83
N LEU A 77 -10.78 10.48 -9.70
CA LEU A 77 -10.01 10.38 -8.45
C LEU A 77 -9.37 11.71 -8.09
N LYS A 78 -8.72 12.39 -9.05
CA LYS A 78 -8.12 13.70 -8.85
C LYS A 78 -9.13 14.73 -8.32
N ARG A 79 -10.31 14.80 -8.93
CA ARG A 79 -11.39 15.71 -8.48
C ARG A 79 -11.83 15.40 -7.05
N LEU A 80 -11.98 14.12 -6.71
CA LEU A 80 -12.44 13.71 -5.38
C LEU A 80 -11.39 13.96 -4.29
N THR A 81 -10.11 13.86 -4.62
CA THR A 81 -9.01 14.06 -3.67
C THR A 81 -8.38 15.45 -3.73
N GLU A 82 -9.01 16.38 -4.46
CA GLU A 82 -8.53 17.75 -4.57
C GLU A 82 -8.40 18.41 -3.19
N GLY A 83 -7.20 18.93 -2.89
CA GLY A 83 -6.89 19.52 -1.59
C GLY A 83 -6.49 18.55 -0.49
N ILE A 84 -6.61 17.24 -0.70
CA ILE A 84 -6.15 16.20 0.25
C ILE A 84 -4.71 15.84 -0.10
N THR A 85 -3.73 16.58 0.40
CA THR A 85 -2.33 16.44 0.02
C THR A 85 -1.46 15.78 1.07
N GLU A 86 -1.88 15.84 2.34
CA GLU A 86 -1.13 15.26 3.45
C GLU A 86 -2.04 14.93 4.64
N ILE A 87 -1.56 14.07 5.51
CA ILE A 87 -2.17 13.78 6.80
C ILE A 87 -1.09 13.65 7.89
N ASN A 88 -1.20 14.43 8.96
CA ASN A 88 -0.22 14.45 10.06
C ASN A 88 1.24 14.66 9.59
N GLY A 89 1.44 15.47 8.52
CA GLY A 89 2.76 15.73 7.93
C GLY A 89 3.26 14.62 7.00
N LEU A 90 2.48 13.56 6.78
CA LEU A 90 2.79 12.52 5.80
C LEU A 90 2.12 12.89 4.46
N PRO A 91 2.88 13.09 3.39
CA PRO A 91 2.32 13.33 2.06
C PRO A 91 1.46 12.15 1.59
N LEU A 92 0.31 12.45 1.00
CA LEU A 92 -0.57 11.45 0.40
C LEU A 92 -0.39 11.41 -1.12
N ASN A 93 -0.40 10.21 -1.68
CA ASN A 93 -0.29 9.98 -3.12
C ASN A 93 -1.39 9.03 -3.60
N PHE A 94 -2.26 9.53 -4.47
CA PHE A 94 -3.40 8.79 -4.99
C PHE A 94 -3.17 8.35 -6.43
N LYS A 95 -3.44 7.07 -6.74
CA LYS A 95 -3.47 6.57 -8.13
C LYS A 95 -4.58 5.56 -8.31
N VAL A 96 -5.04 5.41 -9.56
CA VAL A 96 -5.98 4.36 -9.95
C VAL A 96 -5.22 3.24 -10.66
N TYR A 97 -5.42 2.00 -10.23
CA TYR A 97 -5.05 0.83 -11.00
C TYR A 97 -6.22 0.40 -11.89
N HIS A 98 -5.98 0.34 -13.20
CA HIS A 98 -6.99 -0.09 -14.17
C HIS A 98 -7.05 -1.62 -14.21
N VAL A 99 -7.75 -2.21 -13.25
CA VAL A 99 -7.84 -3.67 -13.03
C VAL A 99 -9.28 -4.07 -12.73
N VAL A 100 -9.58 -5.35 -12.93
CA VAL A 100 -10.93 -5.93 -12.77
C VAL A 100 -11.27 -6.31 -11.32
N ASP A 101 -10.29 -6.32 -10.44
CA ASP A 101 -10.52 -6.60 -9.02
C ASP A 101 -11.16 -5.41 -8.33
N VAL A 102 -12.02 -5.68 -7.35
CA VAL A 102 -12.72 -4.66 -6.55
C VAL A 102 -11.94 -4.43 -5.26
N ASN A 103 -11.14 -3.37 -5.20
CA ASN A 103 -10.30 -3.07 -4.04
C ASN A 103 -9.89 -1.60 -3.97
N ALA A 104 -9.48 -1.18 -2.75
CA ALA A 104 -8.65 -0.02 -2.48
C ALA A 104 -7.72 -0.36 -1.31
N PHE A 105 -6.57 0.29 -1.22
CA PHE A 105 -5.65 0.09 -0.11
C PHE A 105 -4.75 1.31 0.11
N ALA A 106 -4.25 1.43 1.34
CA ALA A 106 -3.24 2.41 1.73
C ALA A 106 -1.95 1.73 2.17
N CYS A 107 -0.82 2.40 1.94
CA CYS A 107 0.51 1.97 2.36
C CYS A 107 1.09 2.92 3.41
N GLY A 108 2.08 2.44 4.17
CA GLY A 108 2.68 3.19 5.27
C GLY A 108 3.50 4.41 4.85
N ASP A 109 3.73 4.60 3.56
CA ASP A 109 4.38 5.77 2.96
C ASP A 109 3.38 6.89 2.55
N GLY A 110 2.07 6.69 2.79
CA GLY A 110 1.01 7.61 2.39
C GLY A 110 0.45 7.35 0.98
N SER A 111 0.89 6.29 0.31
CA SER A 111 0.35 5.90 -0.98
C SER A 111 -1.02 5.24 -0.83
N ILE A 112 -2.02 5.72 -1.60
CA ILE A 112 -3.37 5.18 -1.66
C ILE A 112 -3.65 4.76 -3.09
N ARG A 113 -4.10 3.52 -3.27
CA ARG A 113 -4.42 2.94 -4.58
C ARG A 113 -5.88 2.53 -4.61
N VAL A 114 -6.58 2.96 -5.66
CA VAL A 114 -8.00 2.66 -5.89
C VAL A 114 -8.10 1.87 -7.19
N PHE A 115 -8.87 0.80 -7.19
CA PHE A 115 -9.03 -0.03 -8.38
C PHE A 115 -10.22 0.46 -9.21
N SER A 116 -10.07 0.45 -10.54
CA SER A 116 -11.12 0.95 -11.45
C SER A 116 -12.44 0.22 -11.28
N ALA A 117 -12.42 -1.11 -11.07
CA ALA A 117 -13.64 -1.88 -10.84
C ALA A 117 -14.39 -1.47 -9.55
N LEU A 118 -13.68 -0.99 -8.51
CA LEU A 118 -14.34 -0.40 -7.34
C LEU A 118 -15.04 0.91 -7.71
N MET A 119 -14.39 1.74 -8.54
CA MET A 119 -14.94 3.02 -8.99
C MET A 119 -16.17 2.84 -9.88
N ASP A 120 -16.27 1.73 -10.62
CA ASP A 120 -17.44 1.40 -11.42
C ASP A 120 -18.67 1.05 -10.56
N LEU A 121 -18.45 0.52 -9.35
CA LEU A 121 -19.50 0.06 -8.46
C LEU A 121 -20.00 1.15 -7.50
N MET A 122 -19.20 2.19 -7.25
CA MET A 122 -19.43 3.19 -6.21
C MET A 122 -19.74 4.56 -6.82
N ASP A 123 -20.68 5.27 -6.22
CA ASP A 123 -20.84 6.70 -6.48
C ASP A 123 -19.70 7.52 -5.80
N ASP A 124 -19.72 8.84 -5.99
CA ASP A 124 -18.66 9.72 -5.49
C ASP A 124 -18.62 9.76 -3.95
N ASP A 125 -19.77 9.74 -3.28
CA ASP A 125 -19.86 9.81 -1.82
C ASP A 125 -19.39 8.48 -1.20
N GLU A 126 -19.79 7.36 -1.78
CA GLU A 126 -19.36 6.02 -1.38
C GLU A 126 -17.85 5.84 -1.58
N LEU A 127 -17.32 6.29 -2.73
CA LEU A 127 -15.91 6.21 -3.04
C LEU A 127 -15.09 7.09 -2.06
N MET A 128 -15.58 8.29 -1.75
CA MET A 128 -14.94 9.16 -0.75
C MET A 128 -14.96 8.56 0.67
N ALA A 129 -16.02 7.84 1.03
CA ALA A 129 -16.06 7.13 2.31
C ALA A 129 -14.98 6.05 2.38
N ILE A 130 -14.77 5.29 1.29
CA ILE A 130 -13.70 4.28 1.21
C ILE A 130 -12.33 4.94 1.24
N ILE A 131 -12.10 6.00 0.46
CA ILE A 131 -10.82 6.74 0.47
C ILE A 131 -10.54 7.29 1.89
N GLY A 132 -11.54 7.85 2.56
CA GLY A 132 -11.42 8.31 3.94
C GLY A 132 -11.08 7.18 4.92
N HIS A 133 -11.62 5.99 4.70
CA HIS A 133 -11.28 4.80 5.47
C HIS A 133 -9.81 4.40 5.28
N GLU A 134 -9.32 4.39 4.04
CA GLU A 134 -7.92 4.09 3.73
C GLU A 134 -6.96 5.15 4.31
N ILE A 135 -7.32 6.43 4.28
CA ILE A 135 -6.58 7.50 4.96
C ILE A 135 -6.57 7.24 6.48
N GLY A 136 -7.67 6.76 7.05
CA GLY A 136 -7.76 6.35 8.44
C GLY A 136 -6.71 5.30 8.82
N HIS A 137 -6.46 4.31 7.98
CA HIS A 137 -5.41 3.30 8.18
C HIS A 137 -4.00 3.93 8.20
N VAL A 138 -3.75 4.93 7.37
CA VAL A 138 -2.50 5.70 7.38
C VAL A 138 -2.35 6.46 8.71
N VAL A 139 -3.41 7.14 9.16
CA VAL A 139 -3.41 7.94 10.42
C VAL A 139 -3.13 7.07 11.64
N HIS A 140 -3.80 5.92 11.73
CA HIS A 140 -3.64 5.00 12.87
C HIS A 140 -2.37 4.18 12.78
N ALA A 141 -1.58 4.34 11.71
CA ALA A 141 -0.39 3.55 11.45
C ALA A 141 -0.66 2.02 11.49
N ASP A 142 -1.85 1.60 11.03
CA ASP A 142 -2.29 0.20 11.09
C ASP A 142 -1.36 -0.70 10.28
N VAL A 143 -0.87 -0.24 9.13
CA VAL A 143 0.16 -0.93 8.33
C VAL A 143 1.43 -1.15 9.15
N LYS A 144 1.84 -0.14 9.93
CA LYS A 144 3.00 -0.18 10.80
C LYS A 144 2.83 -1.17 11.95
N HIS A 145 1.66 -1.17 12.58
CA HIS A 145 1.32 -2.14 13.62
C HIS A 145 1.25 -3.56 13.08
N ALA A 146 0.68 -3.76 11.89
CA ALA A 146 0.63 -5.06 11.24
C ALA A 146 2.03 -5.60 10.92
N MET A 147 2.94 -4.77 10.36
CA MET A 147 4.31 -5.16 10.04
C MET A 147 5.18 -5.44 11.29
N LYS A 148 4.90 -4.75 12.41
CA LYS A 148 5.64 -4.99 13.67
C LYS A 148 5.20 -6.25 14.40
N ASN A 149 4.00 -6.74 14.11
CA ASN A 149 3.40 -7.90 14.78
C ASN A 149 3.35 -9.17 13.90
N ALA A 150 3.89 -9.12 12.68
CA ALA A 150 3.98 -10.26 11.76
C ALA A 150 5.27 -11.02 11.95
#